data_3cfeea5918aac5f245e1e111da9a6d7c
#
_entry.id   3cfeea5918aac5f245e1e111da9a6d7c
#
_cell.length_a   1.000
_cell.length_b   1.000
_cell.length_c   1.000
_cell.angle_alpha   90.00
_cell.angle_beta   90.00
_cell.angle_gamma   90.00
#
_symmetry.space_group_name_H-M   'P 1'
#
loop_
_entity.id
_entity.type
_entity.pdbx_description
1 polymer ?
#
loop_
_entity_poly.entity_id
_entity_poly.type
_entity_poly.pdbx_seq_one_letter_code
_entity_poly.pdbx_strand_id
1 'polypeptide(L)'
;MSEITDKFIEIVKSRSIENRKSIHLLFDNGIIGNCISVLRQELDSFIRVIYLGKLDDINERQRLMRLTVNGQEWNELTINGKLRKITDRDMVNFANVLFGYINYVYKFGCGFIHLSNNHDFQNENPFETLSEYDKSSIITYLNQYHSYPFENELTIENFKPYLLLVYEKVSSNMLCHLDELKENRMSD
;
A
#
# COMPACT_ATOMS: atom_id res chain seq x y z
N MET A 1 6.59 9.35 24.59
CA MET A 1 6.60 9.27 23.11
C MET A 1 7.38 10.45 22.57
N SER A 2 8.05 10.35 21.44
CA SER A 2 8.75 11.52 20.90
C SER A 2 7.79 12.37 20.07
N GLU A 3 7.95 13.70 20.13
CA GLU A 3 7.18 14.66 19.33
C GLU A 3 7.21 14.31 17.83
N ILE A 4 8.32 13.72 17.34
CA ILE A 4 8.48 13.32 15.95
C ILE A 4 7.58 12.13 15.59
N THR A 5 7.38 11.17 16.51
CA THR A 5 6.48 10.03 16.31
C THR A 5 5.03 10.50 16.21
N ASP A 6 4.60 11.40 17.10
CA ASP A 6 3.24 11.95 17.08
C ASP A 6 2.97 12.69 15.77
N LYS A 7 3.93 13.51 15.31
CA LYS A 7 3.79 14.25 14.05
C LYS A 7 3.78 13.35 12.83
N PHE A 8 4.58 12.30 12.80
CA PHE A 8 4.54 11.29 11.72
C PHE A 8 3.17 10.60 11.67
N ILE A 9 2.66 10.16 12.83
CA ILE A 9 1.33 9.51 12.92
C ILE A 9 0.23 10.46 12.44
N GLU A 10 0.28 11.74 12.81
CA GLU A 10 -0.67 12.74 12.35
C GLU A 10 -0.67 12.89 10.83
N ILE A 11 0.51 12.96 10.21
CA ILE A 11 0.66 13.03 8.75
C ILE A 11 0.03 11.80 8.08
N VAL A 12 0.33 10.59 8.56
CA VAL A 12 -0.22 9.35 7.98
C VAL A 12 -1.73 9.30 8.15
N LYS A 13 -2.26 9.62 9.33
CA LYS A 13 -3.72 9.64 9.60
C LYS A 13 -4.43 10.68 8.74
N SER A 14 -3.88 11.89 8.59
CA SER A 14 -4.45 12.94 7.75
C SER A 14 -4.53 12.53 6.29
N ARG A 15 -3.45 11.93 5.75
CA ARG A 15 -3.42 11.38 4.38
C ARG A 15 -4.46 10.27 4.20
N SER A 16 -4.58 9.35 5.15
CA SER A 16 -5.55 8.25 5.09
C SER A 16 -7.00 8.76 5.10
N ILE A 17 -7.31 9.78 5.91
CA ILE A 17 -8.64 10.41 5.94
C ILE A 17 -8.96 11.04 4.58
N GLU A 18 -8.01 11.72 3.96
CA GLU A 18 -8.18 12.31 2.63
C GLU A 18 -8.35 11.23 1.55
N ASN A 19 -7.50 10.20 1.56
CA ASN A 19 -7.59 9.07 0.64
C ASN A 19 -8.96 8.38 0.75
N ARG A 20 -9.46 8.15 1.96
CA ARG A 20 -10.77 7.52 2.18
C ARG A 20 -11.91 8.35 1.57
N LYS A 21 -11.91 9.66 1.78
CA LYS A 21 -12.91 10.55 1.17
C LYS A 21 -12.80 10.54 -0.36
N SER A 22 -11.57 10.58 -0.86
CA SER A 22 -11.31 10.62 -2.30
C SER A 22 -11.75 9.33 -2.98
N ILE A 23 -11.40 8.15 -2.44
CA ILE A 23 -11.74 6.89 -3.10
C ILE A 23 -13.25 6.66 -3.18
N HIS A 24 -14.01 6.99 -2.12
CA HIS A 24 -15.47 6.88 -2.16
C HIS A 24 -16.07 7.83 -3.20
N LEU A 25 -15.65 9.10 -3.20
CA LEU A 25 -16.13 10.08 -4.16
C LEU A 25 -15.83 9.66 -5.62
N LEU A 26 -14.62 9.18 -5.87
CA LEU A 26 -14.20 8.69 -7.19
C LEU A 26 -14.99 7.44 -7.61
N PHE A 27 -15.18 6.51 -6.68
CA PHE A 27 -15.91 5.27 -6.91
C PHE A 27 -17.38 5.54 -7.28
N ASP A 28 -18.06 6.40 -6.52
CA ASP A 28 -19.46 6.78 -6.76
C ASP A 28 -19.65 7.47 -8.12
N ASN A 29 -18.60 8.12 -8.64
CA ASN A 29 -18.59 8.74 -9.97
C ASN A 29 -17.99 7.84 -11.07
N GLY A 30 -17.69 6.57 -10.80
CA GLY A 30 -17.20 5.61 -11.79
C GLY A 30 -15.75 5.84 -12.25
N ILE A 31 -14.96 6.66 -11.53
CA ILE A 31 -13.58 7.02 -11.88
C ILE A 31 -12.61 5.96 -11.34
N ILE A 32 -12.69 4.73 -11.86
CA ILE A 32 -12.07 3.53 -11.28
C ILE A 32 -10.54 3.57 -11.33
N GLY A 33 -9.93 4.07 -12.41
CA GLY A 33 -8.47 4.17 -12.51
C GLY A 33 -7.86 5.04 -11.40
N ASN A 34 -8.51 6.16 -11.07
CA ASN A 34 -8.07 7.02 -9.97
C ASN A 34 -8.34 6.39 -8.59
N CYS A 35 -9.40 5.58 -8.43
CA CYS A 35 -9.60 4.79 -7.22
C CYS A 35 -8.42 3.84 -6.96
N ILE A 36 -7.94 3.15 -8.01
CA ILE A 36 -6.79 2.26 -7.93
C ILE A 36 -5.51 3.04 -7.56
N SER A 37 -5.36 4.26 -8.11
CA SER A 37 -4.25 5.14 -7.73
C SER A 37 -4.30 5.57 -6.26
N VAL A 38 -5.49 5.86 -5.72
CA VAL A 38 -5.68 6.19 -4.29
C VAL A 38 -5.41 4.95 -3.41
N LEU A 39 -5.87 3.76 -3.81
CA LEU A 39 -5.54 2.51 -3.13
C LEU A 39 -4.01 2.29 -3.07
N ARG A 40 -3.31 2.57 -4.18
CA ARG A 40 -1.85 2.46 -4.21
C ARG A 40 -1.15 3.48 -3.29
N GLN A 41 -1.71 4.69 -3.14
CA GLN A 41 -1.20 5.69 -2.20
C GLN A 41 -1.42 5.27 -0.73
N GLU A 42 -2.56 4.66 -0.41
CA GLU A 42 -2.82 4.12 0.92
C GLU A 42 -1.86 2.97 1.25
N LEU A 43 -1.62 2.08 0.28
CA LEU A 43 -0.63 1.01 0.40
C LEU A 43 0.79 1.56 0.65
N ASP A 44 1.18 2.67 -0.01
CA ASP A 44 2.48 3.32 0.22
C ASP A 44 2.64 3.75 1.69
N SER A 45 1.60 4.32 2.27
CA SER A 45 1.60 4.66 3.70
C SER A 45 1.72 3.41 4.58
N PHE A 46 0.99 2.35 4.25
CA PHE A 46 0.98 1.11 5.00
C PHE A 46 2.34 0.41 5.01
N ILE A 47 2.99 0.25 3.85
CA ILE A 47 4.32 -0.38 3.78
C ILE A 47 5.39 0.38 4.57
N ARG A 48 5.29 1.73 4.63
CA ARG A 48 6.19 2.56 5.45
C ARG A 48 5.96 2.32 6.94
N VAL A 49 4.70 2.23 7.36
CA VAL A 49 4.35 1.93 8.75
C VAL A 49 4.87 0.54 9.16
N ILE A 50 4.68 -0.48 8.32
CA ILE A 50 5.22 -1.83 8.56
C ILE A 50 6.75 -1.79 8.66
N TYR A 51 7.40 -1.12 7.70
CA TYR A 51 8.86 -1.04 7.66
C TYR A 51 9.42 -0.42 8.94
N LEU A 52 8.85 0.72 9.40
CA LEU A 52 9.24 1.34 10.67
C LEU A 52 9.01 0.41 11.85
N GLY A 53 7.89 -0.28 11.86
CA GLY A 53 7.51 -1.16 12.94
C GLY A 53 8.47 -2.31 13.17
N LYS A 54 9.06 -2.82 12.09
CA LYS A 54 9.99 -3.95 12.13
C LYS A 54 11.46 -3.56 12.29
N LEU A 55 11.79 -2.27 12.37
CA LEU A 55 13.13 -1.83 12.72
C LEU A 55 13.36 -1.96 14.23
N ASP A 56 14.36 -2.73 14.64
CA ASP A 56 14.73 -2.89 16.06
C ASP A 56 15.35 -1.61 16.64
N ASP A 57 16.12 -0.86 15.81
CA ASP A 57 16.76 0.37 16.24
C ASP A 57 15.76 1.55 16.28
N ILE A 58 15.39 1.94 17.49
CA ILE A 58 14.50 3.07 17.79
C ILE A 58 15.08 4.39 17.22
N ASN A 59 16.37 4.58 17.22
CA ASN A 59 16.99 5.81 16.70
C ASN A 59 16.84 5.88 15.18
N GLU A 60 17.05 4.76 14.49
CA GLU A 60 16.86 4.67 13.05
C GLU A 60 15.37 4.86 12.67
N ARG A 61 14.45 4.25 13.43
CA ARG A 61 13.01 4.45 13.29
C ARG A 61 12.63 5.94 13.39
N GLN A 62 13.13 6.63 14.43
CA GLN A 62 12.90 8.07 14.60
C GLN A 62 13.58 8.92 13.52
N ARG A 63 14.75 8.50 13.03
CA ARG A 63 15.45 9.17 11.92
C ARG A 63 14.59 9.14 10.64
N LEU A 64 14.06 7.98 10.27
CA LEU A 64 13.20 7.82 9.09
C LEU A 64 11.88 8.60 9.22
N MET A 65 11.26 8.59 10.40
CA MET A 65 10.07 9.42 10.67
C MET A 65 10.40 10.91 10.48
N ARG A 66 11.56 11.38 10.97
CA ARG A 66 11.99 12.77 10.81
C ARG A 66 12.20 13.13 9.35
N LEU A 67 12.76 12.22 8.54
CA LEU A 67 12.88 12.43 7.10
C LEU A 67 11.50 12.66 6.46
N THR A 68 10.49 11.85 6.81
CA THR A 68 9.12 12.06 6.33
C THR A 68 8.58 13.42 6.74
N VAL A 69 8.69 13.78 8.02
CA VAL A 69 8.19 15.07 8.55
C VAL A 69 8.83 16.27 7.86
N ASN A 70 10.09 16.13 7.43
CA ASN A 70 10.83 17.17 6.73
C ASN A 70 10.68 17.10 5.19
N GLY A 71 9.82 16.23 4.66
CA GLY A 71 9.63 16.06 3.21
C GLY A 71 10.85 15.48 2.49
N GLN A 72 11.67 14.71 3.18
CA GLN A 72 12.90 14.12 2.66
C GLN A 72 12.71 12.63 2.33
N GLU A 73 13.46 12.15 1.34
CA GLU A 73 13.45 10.73 0.96
C GLU A 73 14.15 9.86 2.03
N TRP A 74 13.61 8.66 2.22
CA TRP A 74 14.22 7.67 3.09
C TRP A 74 15.50 7.11 2.50
N ASN A 75 16.50 6.95 3.34
CA ASN A 75 17.79 6.39 2.99
C ASN A 75 18.36 5.56 4.13
N GLU A 76 19.32 4.70 3.81
CA GLU A 76 20.05 3.88 4.77
C GLU A 76 21.57 3.97 4.50
N LEU A 77 22.37 3.69 5.51
CA LEU A 77 23.81 3.53 5.35
C LEU A 77 24.11 2.09 4.89
N THR A 78 24.72 1.95 3.73
CA THR A 78 25.24 0.65 3.29
C THR A 78 26.44 0.23 4.13
N ILE A 79 26.80 -1.06 4.07
CA ILE A 79 28.00 -1.62 4.74
C ILE A 79 29.28 -0.81 4.41
N ASN A 80 29.33 -0.21 3.23
CA ASN A 80 30.47 0.60 2.78
C ASN A 80 30.36 2.08 3.20
N GLY A 81 29.44 2.43 4.08
CA GLY A 81 29.25 3.80 4.58
C GLY A 81 28.63 4.79 3.57
N LYS A 82 28.09 4.31 2.43
CA LYS A 82 27.41 5.17 1.45
C LYS A 82 25.92 5.23 1.76
N LEU A 83 25.31 6.40 1.59
CA LEU A 83 23.87 6.55 1.63
C LEU A 83 23.24 5.89 0.39
N ARG A 84 22.26 5.00 0.61
CA ARG A 84 21.40 4.40 -0.40
C ARG A 84 19.94 4.80 -0.12
N LYS A 85 19.21 5.21 -1.15
CA LYS A 85 17.77 5.44 -1.05
C LYS A 85 17.06 4.13 -0.75
N ILE A 86 16.16 4.14 0.25
CA ILE A 86 15.20 3.07 0.49
C ILE A 86 14.06 3.27 -0.50
N THR A 87 13.88 2.33 -1.42
CA THR A 87 12.85 2.41 -2.46
C THR A 87 11.53 1.80 -1.99
N ASP A 88 10.42 2.17 -2.65
CA ASP A 88 9.12 1.52 -2.41
C ASP A 88 9.23 0.01 -2.61
N ARG A 89 10.02 -0.44 -3.59
CA ARG A 89 10.24 -1.86 -3.87
C ARG A 89 10.93 -2.59 -2.70
N ASP A 90 11.92 -1.94 -2.05
CA ASP A 90 12.57 -2.50 -0.86
C ASP A 90 11.54 -2.72 0.24
N MET A 91 10.69 -1.72 0.50
CA MET A 91 9.64 -1.79 1.53
C MET A 91 8.54 -2.79 1.19
N VAL A 92 8.12 -2.87 -0.08
CA VAL A 92 7.14 -3.87 -0.55
C VAL A 92 7.67 -5.28 -0.37
N ASN A 93 8.91 -5.55 -0.79
CA ASN A 93 9.51 -6.88 -0.64
C ASN A 93 9.58 -7.29 0.83
N PHE A 94 9.92 -6.35 1.70
CA PHE A 94 9.93 -6.57 3.14
C PHE A 94 8.52 -6.87 3.70
N ALA A 95 7.55 -6.02 3.40
CA ALA A 95 6.18 -6.15 3.90
C ALA A 95 5.45 -7.37 3.30
N ASN A 96 5.79 -7.79 2.08
CA ASN A 96 5.17 -8.94 1.42
C ASN A 96 5.45 -10.27 2.11
N VAL A 97 6.57 -10.38 2.84
CA VAL A 97 6.87 -11.55 3.68
C VAL A 97 5.80 -11.73 4.76
N LEU A 98 5.21 -10.63 5.24
CA LEU A 98 4.21 -10.64 6.31
C LEU A 98 2.77 -10.79 5.77
N PHE A 99 2.47 -10.18 4.63
CA PHE A 99 1.09 -10.01 4.16
C PHE A 99 0.81 -10.54 2.74
N GLY A 100 1.74 -11.18 2.08
CA GLY A 100 1.56 -11.88 0.79
C GLY A 100 0.87 -11.11 -0.36
N TYR A 101 -0.20 -10.36 -0.06
CA TYR A 101 -1.00 -9.63 -1.04
C TYR A 101 -0.43 -8.25 -1.44
N ILE A 102 0.46 -7.69 -0.62
CA ILE A 102 0.99 -6.32 -0.81
C ILE A 102 1.63 -6.16 -2.18
N ASN A 103 2.40 -7.17 -2.61
CA ASN A 103 3.08 -7.14 -3.91
C ASN A 103 2.10 -7.06 -5.10
N TYR A 104 0.93 -7.72 -5.01
CA TYR A 104 -0.07 -7.70 -6.08
C TYR A 104 -0.76 -6.34 -6.17
N VAL A 105 -1.18 -5.77 -5.03
CA VAL A 105 -1.75 -4.42 -4.98
C VAL A 105 -0.73 -3.38 -5.46
N TYR A 106 0.54 -3.54 -5.09
CA TYR A 106 1.62 -2.66 -5.53
C TYR A 106 1.81 -2.71 -7.04
N LYS A 107 2.03 -3.91 -7.60
CA LYS A 107 2.28 -4.10 -9.04
C LYS A 107 1.12 -3.58 -9.88
N PHE A 108 -0.10 -3.99 -9.54
CA PHE A 108 -1.30 -3.57 -10.25
C PHE A 108 -1.51 -2.06 -10.16
N GLY A 109 -1.42 -1.49 -8.95
CA GLY A 109 -1.59 -0.06 -8.73
C GLY A 109 -0.54 0.81 -9.43
N CYS A 110 0.71 0.32 -9.62
CA CYS A 110 1.74 1.06 -10.34
C CYS A 110 1.33 1.36 -11.80
N GLY A 111 0.61 0.45 -12.46
CA GLY A 111 0.12 0.65 -13.80
C GLY A 111 -0.89 1.80 -13.94
N PHE A 112 -1.55 2.19 -12.84
CA PHE A 112 -2.51 3.31 -12.81
C PHE A 112 -1.91 4.63 -12.29
N ILE A 113 -0.72 4.59 -11.66
CA ILE A 113 0.00 5.81 -11.27
C ILE A 113 0.82 6.36 -12.44
N HIS A 114 1.43 5.48 -13.22
CA HIS A 114 2.22 5.84 -14.38
C HIS A 114 1.36 5.74 -15.64
N LEU A 115 1.60 6.60 -16.63
CA LEU A 115 0.93 6.51 -17.91
C LEU A 115 1.27 5.15 -18.57
N SER A 116 0.27 4.31 -18.76
CA SER A 116 0.39 2.97 -19.35
C SER A 116 -0.91 2.58 -20.06
N ASN A 117 -0.91 1.44 -20.75
CA ASN A 117 -2.11 0.86 -21.36
C ASN A 117 -3.20 0.45 -20.34
N ASN A 118 -2.87 0.34 -19.06
CA ASN A 118 -3.87 0.10 -18.01
C ASN A 118 -4.96 1.17 -17.96
N HIS A 119 -4.70 2.38 -18.51
CA HIS A 119 -5.70 3.45 -18.59
C HIS A 119 -6.75 3.21 -19.69
N ASP A 120 -6.51 2.28 -20.60
CA ASP A 120 -7.48 1.87 -21.64
C ASP A 120 -8.35 0.67 -21.22
N PHE A 121 -8.65 0.58 -19.92
CA PHE A 121 -9.36 -0.56 -19.34
C PHE A 121 -10.83 -0.72 -19.82
N GLN A 122 -11.33 0.20 -20.64
CA GLN A 122 -12.61 0.05 -21.32
C GLN A 122 -12.51 -0.87 -22.56
N ASN A 123 -11.35 -0.93 -23.19
CA ASN A 123 -11.09 -1.71 -24.41
C ASN A 123 -10.19 -2.92 -24.14
N GLU A 124 -9.30 -2.83 -23.15
CA GLU A 124 -8.35 -3.88 -22.81
C GLU A 124 -8.44 -4.24 -21.33
N ASN A 125 -8.35 -5.54 -21.02
CA ASN A 125 -8.31 -5.97 -19.62
C ASN A 125 -6.90 -5.79 -19.04
N PRO A 126 -6.67 -4.83 -18.12
CA PRO A 126 -5.33 -4.56 -17.59
C PRO A 126 -4.75 -5.72 -16.78
N PHE A 127 -5.57 -6.67 -16.33
CA PHE A 127 -5.09 -7.88 -15.66
C PHE A 127 -4.40 -8.86 -16.62
N GLU A 128 -4.61 -8.74 -17.94
CA GLU A 128 -3.90 -9.57 -18.94
C GLU A 128 -2.39 -9.31 -18.97
N THR A 129 -1.94 -8.16 -18.47
CA THR A 129 -0.51 -7.86 -18.32
C THR A 129 0.18 -8.63 -17.19
N LEU A 130 -0.60 -9.28 -16.31
CA LEU A 130 -0.10 -10.08 -15.22
C LEU A 130 0.19 -11.51 -15.63
N SER A 131 1.15 -12.15 -14.96
CA SER A 131 1.37 -13.59 -15.11
C SER A 131 0.17 -14.40 -14.61
N GLU A 132 -0.04 -15.61 -15.13
CA GLU A 132 -1.08 -16.51 -14.63
C GLU A 132 -0.94 -16.80 -13.12
N TYR A 133 0.29 -16.87 -12.64
CA TYR A 133 0.57 -17.01 -11.22
C TYR A 133 0.06 -15.80 -10.40
N ASP A 134 0.32 -14.57 -10.87
CA ASP A 134 -0.16 -13.36 -10.20
C ASP A 134 -1.69 -13.28 -10.25
N LYS A 135 -2.33 -13.58 -11.38
CA LYS A 135 -3.80 -13.63 -11.54
C LYS A 135 -4.43 -14.63 -10.55
N SER A 136 -3.93 -15.86 -10.53
CA SER A 136 -4.39 -16.91 -9.62
C SER A 136 -4.23 -16.52 -8.16
N SER A 137 -3.13 -15.88 -7.80
CA SER A 137 -2.87 -15.42 -6.44
C SER A 137 -3.81 -14.28 -6.03
N ILE A 138 -4.12 -13.35 -6.95
CA ILE A 138 -5.10 -12.27 -6.71
C ILE A 138 -6.49 -12.87 -6.48
N ILE A 139 -6.93 -13.80 -7.35
CA ILE A 139 -8.23 -14.48 -7.21
C ILE A 139 -8.29 -15.21 -5.86
N THR A 140 -7.26 -15.95 -5.51
CA THR A 140 -7.18 -16.66 -4.22
C THR A 140 -7.32 -15.70 -3.05
N TYR A 141 -6.60 -14.59 -3.07
CA TYR A 141 -6.70 -13.55 -2.04
C TYR A 141 -8.11 -12.96 -1.96
N LEU A 142 -8.67 -12.55 -3.10
CA LEU A 142 -10.02 -11.96 -3.16
C LEU A 142 -11.10 -12.96 -2.71
N ASN A 143 -10.96 -14.24 -3.07
CA ASN A 143 -11.85 -15.30 -2.59
C ASN A 143 -11.75 -15.46 -1.07
N GLN A 144 -10.54 -15.62 -0.56
CA GLN A 144 -10.30 -15.89 0.87
C GLN A 144 -10.82 -14.76 1.78
N TYR A 145 -10.68 -13.50 1.36
CA TYR A 145 -10.97 -12.34 2.22
C TYR A 145 -12.22 -11.57 1.84
N HIS A 146 -12.72 -11.76 0.62
CA HIS A 146 -13.81 -10.94 0.08
C HIS A 146 -14.87 -11.76 -0.67
N SER A 147 -14.81 -13.10 -0.62
CA SER A 147 -15.77 -14.01 -1.26
C SER A 147 -15.88 -13.83 -2.79
N TYR A 148 -14.77 -13.49 -3.46
CA TYR A 148 -14.71 -13.44 -4.92
C TYR A 148 -14.88 -14.84 -5.49
N PRO A 149 -15.80 -15.09 -6.47
CA PRO A 149 -15.96 -16.41 -7.07
C PRO A 149 -14.72 -16.84 -7.84
N PHE A 150 -14.27 -18.08 -7.63
CA PHE A 150 -13.08 -18.62 -8.33
C PHE A 150 -13.28 -18.77 -9.84
N GLU A 151 -14.52 -18.97 -10.28
CA GLU A 151 -14.91 -19.11 -11.69
C GLU A 151 -14.95 -17.79 -12.46
N ASN A 152 -14.93 -16.66 -11.76
CA ASN A 152 -14.95 -15.35 -12.39
C ASN A 152 -13.59 -15.01 -13.00
N GLU A 153 -13.63 -14.55 -14.24
CA GLU A 153 -12.46 -13.94 -14.87
C GLU A 153 -12.07 -12.66 -14.13
N LEU A 154 -10.77 -12.45 -13.94
CA LEU A 154 -10.23 -11.25 -13.31
C LEU A 154 -10.22 -10.09 -14.32
N THR A 155 -11.27 -9.30 -14.31
CA THR A 155 -11.44 -8.07 -15.12
C THR A 155 -11.69 -6.87 -14.22
N ILE A 156 -11.59 -5.66 -14.75
CA ILE A 156 -11.96 -4.44 -13.99
C ILE A 156 -13.42 -4.49 -13.56
N GLU A 157 -14.32 -4.95 -14.42
CA GLU A 157 -15.75 -5.02 -14.13
C GLU A 157 -16.02 -5.97 -12.95
N ASN A 158 -15.42 -7.17 -12.97
CA ASN A 158 -15.59 -8.17 -11.91
C ASN A 158 -14.83 -7.76 -10.63
N PHE A 159 -13.73 -7.02 -10.73
CA PHE A 159 -12.95 -6.53 -9.59
C PHE A 159 -13.57 -5.30 -8.90
N LYS A 160 -14.23 -4.43 -9.66
CA LYS A 160 -14.79 -3.16 -9.18
C LYS A 160 -15.58 -3.27 -7.87
N PRO A 161 -16.49 -4.24 -7.66
CA PRO A 161 -17.23 -4.37 -6.39
C PRO A 161 -16.35 -4.61 -5.17
N TYR A 162 -15.13 -5.12 -5.38
CA TYR A 162 -14.18 -5.48 -4.32
C TYR A 162 -13.16 -4.37 -4.02
N LEU A 163 -13.06 -3.36 -4.88
CA LEU A 163 -12.04 -2.31 -4.79
C LEU A 163 -12.08 -1.57 -3.45
N LEU A 164 -13.28 -1.17 -3.01
CA LEU A 164 -13.45 -0.50 -1.71
C LEU A 164 -13.16 -1.46 -0.55
N LEU A 165 -13.51 -2.74 -0.66
CA LEU A 165 -13.22 -3.74 0.37
C LEU A 165 -11.71 -3.94 0.54
N VAL A 166 -10.97 -4.01 -0.57
CA VAL A 166 -9.50 -4.09 -0.56
C VAL A 166 -8.91 -2.83 0.06
N TYR A 167 -9.41 -1.64 -0.32
CA TYR A 167 -8.99 -0.38 0.27
C TYR A 167 -9.19 -0.36 1.79
N GLU A 168 -10.40 -0.69 2.26
CA GLU A 168 -10.70 -0.69 3.69
C GLU A 168 -9.83 -1.69 4.48
N LYS A 169 -9.50 -2.83 3.89
CA LYS A 169 -8.57 -3.78 4.51
C LYS A 169 -7.16 -3.20 4.63
N VAL A 170 -6.64 -2.57 3.58
CA VAL A 170 -5.31 -1.92 3.61
C VAL A 170 -5.29 -0.81 4.66
N SER A 171 -6.30 0.07 4.67
CA SER A 171 -6.41 1.19 5.59
C SER A 171 -6.56 0.74 7.05
N SER A 172 -7.41 -0.27 7.31
CA SER A 172 -7.60 -0.80 8.67
C SER A 172 -6.34 -1.46 9.21
N ASN A 173 -5.64 -2.24 8.40
CA ASN A 173 -4.37 -2.85 8.78
C ASN A 173 -3.32 -1.76 9.08
N MET A 174 -3.25 -0.72 8.24
CA MET A 174 -2.33 0.40 8.47
C MET A 174 -2.61 1.10 9.81
N LEU A 175 -3.87 1.39 10.13
CA LEU A 175 -4.24 2.05 11.38
C LEU A 175 -3.90 1.18 12.60
N CYS A 176 -4.11 -0.14 12.51
CA CYS A 176 -3.72 -1.08 13.56
C CYS A 176 -2.21 -1.02 13.82
N HIS A 177 -1.39 -1.13 12.78
CA HIS A 177 0.07 -1.04 12.92
C HIS A 177 0.57 0.36 13.32
N LEU A 178 -0.16 1.43 12.99
CA LEU A 178 0.14 2.77 13.51
C LEU A 178 -0.04 2.84 15.03
N ASP A 179 -1.07 2.22 15.57
CA ASP A 179 -1.31 2.20 17.01
C ASP A 179 -0.26 1.32 17.71
N GLU A 180 0.14 0.18 17.13
CA GLU A 180 1.27 -0.62 17.63
C GLU A 180 2.58 0.17 17.62
N LEU A 181 2.87 0.89 16.53
CA LEU A 181 4.04 1.75 16.41
C LEU A 181 4.04 2.87 17.47
N LYS A 182 2.86 3.44 17.74
CA LYS A 182 2.65 4.44 18.76
C LYS A 182 2.99 3.91 20.14
N GLU A 183 2.56 2.70 20.46
CA GLU A 183 2.73 2.09 21.79
C GLU A 183 4.06 1.35 21.94
N ASN A 184 4.89 1.39 20.90
CA ASN A 184 6.14 0.63 20.82
C ASN A 184 5.94 -0.88 21.07
N ARG A 185 4.74 -1.37 20.76
CA ARG A 185 4.32 -2.77 20.82
C ARG A 185 4.29 -3.33 19.42
N MET A 186 5.44 -3.64 18.87
CA MET A 186 5.46 -4.37 17.61
C MET A 186 5.62 -5.84 17.95
N SER A 187 4.58 -6.61 17.63
CA SER A 187 4.60 -8.07 17.75
C SER A 187 5.61 -8.68 16.78
N ASP A 188 6.30 -9.68 17.25
CA ASP A 188 7.21 -10.55 16.51
C ASP A 188 6.54 -11.22 15.29
#